data_2e7a3d325a1c80b430d0e6f6ec65709c
#
_entry.id   2e7a3d325a1c80b430d0e6f6ec65709c
#
_cell.length_a   1.000
_cell.length_b   1.000
_cell.length_c   1.000
_cell.angle_alpha   90.00
_cell.angle_beta   90.00
_cell.angle_gamma   90.00
#
_symmetry.space_group_name_H-M   'P 1'
#
loop_
_entity.id
_entity.type
_entity.pdbx_description
1 polymer ?
#
loop_
_entity_poly.entity_id
_entity_poly.type
_entity_poly.pdbx_seq_one_letter_code
_entity_poly.pdbx_strand_id
1 'polypeptide(L)' 'MHIVFYSTNNVFRAEEILNDVKIECKVVPTPVTDKAYCGVCIETEDQAAKDLMEDMEYEIVE' A
#
# COMPACT_ATOMS: atom_id res chain seq x y z
N MET A 1 -5.85 7.70 -2.77
CA MET A 1 -5.84 6.77 -1.61
C MET A 1 -4.44 6.24 -1.41
N HIS A 2 -4.00 6.24 -0.16
CA HIS A 2 -2.71 5.67 0.22
C HIS A 2 -2.95 4.44 1.08
N ILE A 3 -2.32 3.33 0.73
CA ILE A 3 -2.35 2.12 1.53
C ILE A 3 -1.02 2.05 2.26
N VAL A 4 -1.07 2.25 3.58
CA VAL A 4 0.12 2.38 4.42
C VAL A 4 0.36 1.07 5.16
N PHE A 5 1.59 0.60 5.11
CA PHE A 5 1.97 -0.69 5.71
C PHE A 5 2.96 -0.48 6.85
N TYR A 6 3.12 -1.51 7.66
CA TYR A 6 4.05 -1.49 8.80
C TYR A 6 5.42 -2.08 8.45
N SER A 7 5.55 -2.64 7.26
CA SER A 7 6.76 -3.31 6.81
C SER A 7 7.04 -3.00 5.35
N THR A 8 8.29 -2.67 5.04
CA THR A 8 8.72 -2.41 3.66
C THR A 8 8.50 -3.62 2.76
N ASN A 9 8.69 -4.83 3.30
CA ASN A 9 8.45 -6.05 2.53
C ASN A 9 7.00 -6.14 2.07
N ASN A 10 6.06 -5.72 2.91
CA ASN A 10 4.64 -5.74 2.55
C ASN A 10 4.32 -4.72 1.47
N VAL A 11 5.00 -3.58 1.46
CA VAL A 11 4.81 -2.58 0.39
C VAL A 11 5.16 -3.19 -0.96
N PHE A 12 6.30 -3.86 -1.05
CA PHE A 12 6.73 -4.45 -2.32
C PHE A 12 5.89 -5.67 -2.70
N ARG A 13 5.45 -6.46 -1.73
CA ARG A 13 4.51 -7.56 -2.01
C ARG A 13 3.19 -7.03 -2.56
N ALA A 14 2.69 -5.94 -1.98
CA ALA A 14 1.45 -5.31 -2.43
C ALA A 14 1.61 -4.79 -3.86
N GLU A 15 2.72 -4.13 -4.15
CA GLU A 15 3.00 -3.65 -5.50
C GLU A 15 2.98 -4.79 -6.51
N GLU A 16 3.63 -5.90 -6.18
CA GLU A 16 3.67 -7.07 -7.05
C GLU A 16 2.27 -7.64 -7.29
N ILE A 17 1.48 -7.77 -6.22
CA ILE A 17 0.10 -8.28 -6.34
C ILE A 17 -0.73 -7.38 -7.25
N LEU A 18 -0.63 -6.07 -7.07
CA LEU A 18 -1.41 -5.12 -7.86
C LEU A 18 -0.97 -5.12 -9.33
N ASN A 19 0.33 -5.25 -9.58
CA ASN A 19 0.85 -5.32 -10.94
C ASN A 19 0.37 -6.60 -11.63
N ASP A 20 0.30 -7.71 -10.91
CA ASP A 20 -0.15 -8.99 -11.47
C ASP A 20 -1.61 -8.93 -11.93
N VAL A 21 -2.43 -8.15 -11.27
CA VAL A 21 -3.85 -7.98 -11.65
C VAL A 21 -4.07 -6.70 -12.45
N LYS A 22 -2.97 -6.02 -12.84
CA LYS A 22 -3.00 -4.84 -13.70
C LYS A 22 -3.74 -3.65 -13.09
N ILE A 23 -3.66 -3.52 -11.77
CA ILE A 23 -4.15 -2.33 -11.08
C ILE A 23 -3.00 -1.31 -11.03
N GLU A 24 -3.27 -0.12 -11.55
CA GLU A 24 -2.27 0.95 -11.56
C GLU A 24 -2.00 1.44 -10.14
N CYS A 25 -0.73 1.49 -9.77
CA CYS A 25 -0.32 1.95 -8.44
C CYS A 25 1.10 2.51 -8.50
N LYS A 26 1.47 3.25 -7.44
CA LYS A 26 2.81 3.81 -7.31
C LYS A 26 3.30 3.62 -5.88
N VAL A 27 4.60 3.41 -5.72
CA VAL A 27 5.25 3.45 -4.41
C VAL A 27 5.68 4.89 -4.17
N VAL A 28 5.18 5.50 -3.11
CA VAL A 28 5.42 6.90 -2.79
C VAL A 28 5.78 7.03 -1.31
N PRO A 29 6.38 8.15 -0.88
CA PRO A 29 6.63 8.36 0.55
C PRO A 29 5.32 8.37 1.34
N THR A 30 5.34 7.79 2.53
CA THR A 30 4.18 7.76 3.41
C THR A 30 3.82 9.18 3.84
N PRO A 31 2.55 9.61 3.67
CA PRO A 31 2.16 10.99 3.97
C PRO A 31 2.03 11.30 5.46
N VAL A 32 2.09 10.27 6.32
CA VAL A 32 2.01 10.45 7.78
C VAL A 32 3.37 10.11 8.38
N THR A 33 3.71 10.77 9.50
CA THR A 33 5.01 10.63 10.13
C THR A 33 4.97 9.78 11.39
N ASP A 34 4.10 8.78 11.41
CA ASP A 34 4.03 7.84 12.54
C ASP A 34 5.14 6.80 12.38
N LYS A 35 5.92 6.59 13.44
CA LYS A 35 7.03 5.64 13.44
C LYS A 35 6.58 4.20 13.28
N ALA A 36 5.32 3.90 13.55
CA ALA A 36 4.78 2.55 13.37
C ALA A 36 4.67 2.17 11.90
N TYR A 37 4.61 3.15 11.00
CA TYR A 37 4.46 2.89 9.56
C TYR A 37 5.81 2.83 8.85
N CYS A 38 5.83 2.05 7.77
CA CYS A 38 6.93 2.08 6.83
C CYS A 38 7.05 3.46 6.19
N GLY A 39 8.26 3.87 5.80
CA GLY A 39 8.51 5.18 5.19
C GLY A 39 7.95 5.35 3.79
N VAL A 40 7.49 4.28 3.16
CA VAL A 40 6.88 4.30 1.82
C VAL A 40 5.55 3.56 1.88
N CYS A 41 4.68 3.88 0.92
CA CYS A 41 3.35 3.27 0.86
C CYS A 41 2.92 3.12 -0.61
N ILE A 42 1.74 2.53 -0.80
CA ILE A 42 1.16 2.38 -2.13
C ILE A 42 0.12 3.49 -2.34
N GLU A 43 0.24 4.22 -3.45
CA GLU A 43 -0.77 5.16 -3.89
C GLU A 43 -1.55 4.55 -5.06
N THR A 44 -2.86 4.49 -4.96
CA THR A 44 -3.72 4.00 -6.02
C THR A 44 -5.09 4.66 -5.93
N GLU A 45 -5.74 4.79 -7.09
CA GLU A 45 -7.12 5.30 -7.17
C GLU A 45 -8.15 4.16 -7.11
N ASP A 46 -7.72 2.91 -7.30
CA ASP A 46 -8.61 1.77 -7.41
C ASP A 46 -8.98 1.23 -6.03
N GLN A 47 -10.26 1.32 -5.68
CA GLN A 47 -10.77 0.85 -4.39
C GLN A 47 -10.66 -0.66 -4.22
N ALA A 48 -10.60 -1.41 -5.31
CA ALA A 48 -10.45 -2.87 -5.24
C ALA A 48 -9.08 -3.28 -4.73
N ALA A 49 -8.09 -2.39 -4.80
CA ALA A 49 -6.73 -2.71 -4.35
C ALA A 49 -6.69 -3.19 -2.89
N LYS A 50 -7.46 -2.55 -2.02
CA LYS A 50 -7.46 -2.91 -0.60
C LYS A 50 -8.01 -4.31 -0.34
N ASP A 51 -8.92 -4.79 -1.20
CA ASP A 51 -9.50 -6.12 -1.04
C ASP A 51 -8.48 -7.22 -1.32
N LEU A 52 -7.43 -6.90 -2.07
CA LEU A 52 -6.35 -7.84 -2.38
C LEU A 52 -5.31 -7.92 -1.26
N MET A 53 -5.40 -7.03 -0.28
CA MET A 53 -4.44 -6.92 0.82
C MET A 53 -4.99 -7.47 2.14
N GLU A 54 -6.05 -8.26 2.11
CA GLU A 54 -6.77 -8.72 3.32
C GLU A 54 -5.89 -9.46 4.32
N ASP A 55 -4.88 -10.17 3.84
CA ASP A 55 -3.97 -10.94 4.70
C ASP A 55 -2.77 -10.12 5.17
N MET A 56 -2.73 -8.84 4.88
CA MET A 56 -1.67 -7.94 5.32
C MET A 56 -2.23 -6.88 6.27
N GLU A 57 -1.41 -6.46 7.22
CA GLU A 57 -1.78 -5.34 8.09
C GLU A 57 -1.55 -4.03 7.35
N TYR A 58 -2.57 -3.22 7.22
CA TYR A 58 -2.48 -1.94 6.55
C TYR A 58 -3.49 -0.94 7.11
N GLU A 59 -3.25 0.33 6.80
CA GLU A 59 -4.18 1.42 7.09
C GLU A 59 -4.43 2.19 5.79
N ILE A 60 -5.62 2.76 5.67
CA ILE A 60 -5.95 3.62 4.54
C ILE A 60 -5.85 5.08 4.96
N VAL A 61 -5.07 5.84 4.20
CA VAL A 61 -4.93 7.28 4.42
C VAL A 61 -5.35 7.99 3.14
N GLU A 62 -6.30 8.87 3.26
CA GLU A 62 -6.73 9.70 2.14
C GLU A 62 -5.77 10.88 1.95
#